data_11144581ac1f93222463e19e61cb0f8b
#
_entry.id   11144581ac1f93222463e19e61cb0f8b
#
_cell.length_a   1.000
_cell.length_b   1.000
_cell.length_c   1.000
_cell.angle_alpha   90.00
_cell.angle_beta   90.00
_cell.angle_gamma   90.00
#
_symmetry.space_group_name_H-M   'P 1'
#
loop_
_entity.id
_entity.type
_entity.pdbx_description
1 polymer ?
#
loop_
_entity_poly.entity_id
_entity_poly.type
_entity_poly.pdbx_seq_one_letter_code
_entity_poly.pdbx_strand_id
1 'polypeptide(L)'
;TEIYTLSLHDALPISAGSLGLLYPPALPLIFYGIVATVPIPELFKAGILPGTLLVVAVAFWGLREGRRSGIPGQPFAWRQLARAAWEAKWEIALPAFILVLMLSGRATAVEAAGASVLYAAFVGLVVHRDIAWRRLPHVLRECVLVVGGVLLILGVALGLTSYLVDAQVPMHLLEWAQAHIESKWVFLLVLNLLLLVVGCLMDIFSAIAVVVPLVVPLVLAYGVDPVHLGIIFIANLELGFLTPPVGVNLFLASYRFERPMSEIVRAVLPWLAILAVGVLLITYVPWLTLVFLER
;
A
#
# COMPACT_ATOMS: atom_id res chain seq x y z
N THR A 1 21.55 -22.98 13.54
CA THR A 1 21.54 -21.62 14.19
C THR A 1 21.70 -20.51 13.16
N GLU A 2 22.48 -20.68 12.08
CA GLU A 2 22.67 -19.67 11.03
C GLU A 2 21.42 -19.44 10.16
N ILE A 3 20.57 -20.45 9.99
CA ILE A 3 19.33 -20.34 9.20
C ILE A 3 18.32 -19.38 9.88
N TYR A 4 18.28 -19.33 11.21
CA TYR A 4 17.36 -18.47 11.95
C TYR A 4 17.78 -16.99 11.97
N THR A 5 19.08 -16.71 11.99
CA THR A 5 19.58 -15.32 12.00
C THR A 5 19.44 -14.62 10.65
N LEU A 6 19.63 -15.34 9.54
CA LEU A 6 19.37 -14.79 8.20
C LEU A 6 17.88 -14.49 7.99
N SER A 7 16.99 -15.36 8.46
CA SER A 7 15.54 -15.24 8.23
C SER A 7 14.93 -13.97 8.85
N LEU A 8 15.46 -13.49 9.98
CA LEU A 8 14.92 -12.29 10.64
C LEU A 8 15.34 -11.00 9.94
N HIS A 9 16.62 -10.91 9.53
CA HIS A 9 17.14 -9.75 8.80
C HIS A 9 16.51 -9.59 7.41
N ASP A 10 16.10 -10.69 6.78
CA ASP A 10 15.55 -10.67 5.44
C ASP A 10 14.01 -10.53 5.46
N ALA A 11 13.33 -11.19 6.39
CA ALA A 11 11.87 -11.20 6.46
C ALA A 11 11.28 -9.86 6.90
N LEU A 12 11.94 -9.14 7.82
CA LEU A 12 11.45 -7.85 8.31
C LEU A 12 11.42 -6.78 7.20
N PRO A 13 12.50 -6.53 6.43
CA PRO A 13 12.46 -5.57 5.32
C PRO A 13 11.45 -5.95 4.23
N ILE A 14 11.28 -7.25 3.94
CA ILE A 14 10.31 -7.74 2.96
C ILE A 14 8.90 -7.42 3.42
N SER A 15 8.57 -7.71 4.68
CA SER A 15 7.24 -7.51 5.25
C SER A 15 6.92 -6.04 5.52
N ALA A 16 7.94 -5.23 5.81
CA ALA A 16 7.78 -3.79 6.06
C ALA A 16 7.76 -2.96 4.76
N GLY A 17 8.26 -3.50 3.65
CA GLY A 17 8.45 -2.74 2.42
C GLY A 17 7.16 -2.24 1.79
N SER A 18 6.05 -2.95 1.96
CA SER A 18 4.74 -2.57 1.45
C SER A 18 3.90 -1.72 2.41
N LEU A 19 4.23 -1.67 3.72
CA LEU A 19 3.45 -0.94 4.72
C LEU A 19 3.28 0.56 4.40
N GLY A 20 4.19 1.12 3.61
CA GLY A 20 4.11 2.50 3.14
C GLY A 20 2.95 2.79 2.18
N LEU A 21 2.32 1.78 1.59
CA LEU A 21 1.22 1.96 0.64
C LEU A 21 -0.06 2.51 1.26
N LEU A 22 -0.23 2.33 2.58
CA LEU A 22 -1.34 2.89 3.35
C LEU A 22 -1.07 4.30 3.88
N TYR A 23 0.20 4.74 3.89
CA TYR A 23 0.54 6.06 4.38
C TYR A 23 0.48 7.13 3.30
N PRO A 24 -0.15 8.28 3.60
CA PRO A 24 -0.12 9.42 2.68
C PRO A 24 1.32 9.99 2.55
N PRO A 25 1.68 10.47 1.36
CA PRO A 25 0.96 10.44 0.09
C PRO A 25 1.25 9.17 -0.71
N ALA A 26 0.40 8.16 -0.61
CA ALA A 26 0.57 6.91 -1.35
C ALA A 26 -0.12 6.96 -2.71
N LEU A 27 0.61 6.59 -3.78
CA LEU A 27 0.07 6.53 -5.14
C LEU A 27 -1.14 5.58 -5.27
N PRO A 28 -1.17 4.40 -4.65
CA PRO A 28 -2.34 3.52 -4.73
C PRO A 28 -3.60 4.12 -4.13
N LEU A 29 -3.50 4.88 -3.04
CA LEU A 29 -4.65 5.59 -2.46
C LEU A 29 -5.19 6.67 -3.40
N ILE A 30 -4.29 7.43 -4.05
CA ILE A 30 -4.66 8.41 -5.07
C ILE A 30 -5.38 7.74 -6.23
N PHE A 31 -4.81 6.63 -6.73
CA PHE A 31 -5.34 5.91 -7.86
C PHE A 31 -6.71 5.27 -7.56
N TYR A 32 -6.85 4.67 -6.37
CA TYR A 32 -8.14 4.19 -5.89
C TYR A 32 -9.19 5.32 -5.82
N GLY A 33 -8.82 6.48 -5.28
CA GLY A 33 -9.70 7.64 -5.18
C GLY A 33 -10.22 8.11 -6.54
N ILE A 34 -9.37 8.09 -7.57
CA ILE A 34 -9.76 8.43 -8.94
C ILE A 34 -10.75 7.40 -9.51
N VAL A 35 -10.44 6.11 -9.37
CA VAL A 35 -11.24 5.02 -9.96
C VAL A 35 -12.58 4.85 -9.23
N ALA A 36 -12.56 4.92 -7.89
CA ALA A 36 -13.76 4.80 -7.05
C ALA A 36 -14.54 6.11 -6.89
N THR A 37 -14.05 7.23 -7.47
CA THR A 37 -14.62 8.58 -7.32
C THR A 37 -14.77 9.02 -5.86
N VAL A 38 -13.75 8.70 -5.04
CA VAL A 38 -13.69 9.02 -3.61
C VAL A 38 -12.69 10.16 -3.37
N PRO A 39 -12.98 11.13 -2.48
CA PRO A 39 -12.07 12.23 -2.19
C PRO A 39 -10.71 11.72 -1.64
N ILE A 40 -9.62 12.05 -2.32
CA ILE A 40 -8.26 11.63 -1.96
C ILE A 40 -7.87 12.07 -0.54
N PRO A 41 -8.21 13.29 -0.06
CA PRO A 41 -7.89 13.69 1.32
C PRO A 41 -8.57 12.83 2.38
N GLU A 42 -9.76 12.30 2.12
CA GLU A 42 -10.45 11.38 3.02
C GLU A 42 -9.73 10.04 3.11
N LEU A 43 -9.30 9.49 1.96
CA LEU A 43 -8.49 8.27 1.92
C LEU A 43 -7.16 8.43 2.67
N PHE A 44 -6.53 9.58 2.56
CA PHE A 44 -5.31 9.86 3.29
C PHE A 44 -5.51 9.88 4.80
N LYS A 45 -6.59 10.54 5.28
CA LYS A 45 -6.96 10.51 6.70
C LYS A 45 -7.28 9.09 7.17
N ALA A 46 -8.04 8.34 6.36
CA ALA A 46 -8.46 6.98 6.67
C ALA A 46 -7.31 5.97 6.75
N GLY A 47 -6.22 6.19 6.00
CA GLY A 47 -5.06 5.29 5.96
C GLY A 47 -4.12 5.40 7.16
N ILE A 48 -4.11 6.53 7.87
CA ILE A 48 -3.13 6.81 8.94
C ILE A 48 -3.21 5.78 10.08
N LEU A 49 -4.39 5.57 10.64
CA LEU A 49 -4.56 4.68 11.79
C LEU A 49 -4.37 3.20 11.43
N PRO A 50 -4.97 2.68 10.32
CA PRO A 50 -4.70 1.33 9.85
C PRO A 50 -3.23 1.07 9.53
N GLY A 51 -2.57 1.98 8.81
CA GLY A 51 -1.14 1.89 8.51
C GLY A 51 -0.30 1.83 9.79
N THR A 52 -0.60 2.70 10.77
CA THR A 52 0.08 2.70 12.07
C THR A 52 -0.14 1.38 12.82
N LEU A 53 -1.36 0.83 12.78
CA LEU A 53 -1.67 -0.47 13.39
C LEU A 53 -0.76 -1.57 12.81
N LEU A 54 -0.64 -1.65 11.49
CA LEU A 54 0.19 -2.67 10.82
C LEU A 54 1.67 -2.47 11.14
N VAL A 55 2.18 -1.24 11.10
CA VAL A 55 3.57 -0.92 11.47
C VAL A 55 3.88 -1.32 12.91
N VAL A 56 2.99 -0.98 13.85
CA VAL A 56 3.17 -1.34 15.27
C VAL A 56 3.13 -2.86 15.45
N ALA A 57 2.23 -3.56 14.76
CA ALA A 57 2.14 -5.03 14.82
C ALA A 57 3.44 -5.69 14.31
N VAL A 58 3.95 -5.24 13.16
CA VAL A 58 5.21 -5.73 12.58
C VAL A 58 6.39 -5.37 13.49
N ALA A 59 6.48 -4.14 13.98
CA ALA A 59 7.56 -3.70 14.87
C ALA A 59 7.56 -4.48 16.20
N PHE A 60 6.38 -4.70 16.79
CA PHE A 60 6.25 -5.48 18.02
C PHE A 60 6.74 -6.93 17.84
N TRP A 61 6.33 -7.56 16.74
CA TRP A 61 6.78 -8.92 16.43
C TRP A 61 8.28 -8.96 16.17
N GLY A 62 8.82 -8.02 15.40
CA GLY A 62 10.26 -7.90 15.13
C GLY A 62 11.09 -7.75 16.40
N LEU A 63 10.64 -6.91 17.33
CA LEU A 63 11.27 -6.75 18.64
C LEU A 63 11.22 -8.03 19.48
N ARG A 64 10.07 -8.71 19.48
CA ARG A 64 9.91 -9.97 20.21
C ARG A 64 10.84 -11.04 19.66
N GLU A 65 10.88 -11.20 18.34
CA GLU A 65 11.69 -12.21 17.69
C GLU A 65 13.19 -11.90 17.79
N GLY A 66 13.58 -10.61 17.67
CA GLY A 66 14.94 -10.17 17.88
C GLY A 66 15.48 -10.47 19.30
N ARG A 67 14.61 -10.26 20.32
CA ARG A 67 14.94 -10.64 21.70
C ARG A 67 15.08 -12.14 21.88
N ARG A 68 14.21 -12.91 21.23
CA ARG A 68 14.23 -14.38 21.31
C ARG A 68 15.45 -14.99 20.61
N SER A 69 15.89 -14.38 19.52
CA SER A 69 17.05 -14.82 18.74
C SER A 69 18.39 -14.43 19.39
N GLY A 70 18.37 -13.75 20.54
CA GLY A 70 19.58 -13.36 21.29
C GLY A 70 20.45 -12.34 20.56
N ILE A 71 19.89 -11.60 19.61
CA ILE A 71 20.60 -10.52 18.90
C ILE A 71 20.93 -9.42 19.92
N PRO A 72 22.21 -9.04 20.10
CA PRO A 72 22.58 -8.00 21.03
C PRO A 72 21.96 -6.68 20.60
N GLY A 73 21.06 -6.15 21.44
CA GLY A 73 20.46 -4.83 21.21
C GLY A 73 21.50 -3.73 21.39
N GLN A 74 21.55 -2.79 20.46
CA GLN A 74 22.32 -1.57 20.68
C GLN A 74 21.57 -0.64 21.64
N PRO A 75 22.26 0.02 22.60
CA PRO A 75 21.61 0.96 23.49
C PRO A 75 21.02 2.12 22.69
N PHE A 76 19.78 2.48 23.02
CA PHE A 76 19.12 3.61 22.38
C PHE A 76 19.82 4.91 22.72
N ALA A 77 20.29 5.64 21.72
CA ALA A 77 21.00 6.90 21.87
C ALA A 77 20.26 8.05 21.17
N TRP A 78 19.62 8.90 21.96
CA TRP A 78 18.90 10.09 21.45
C TRP A 78 19.75 10.95 20.52
N ARG A 79 21.04 11.06 20.80
CA ARG A 79 21.99 11.85 20.00
C ARG A 79 22.19 11.27 18.60
N GLN A 80 22.20 9.93 18.48
CA GLN A 80 22.30 9.25 17.18
C GLN A 80 20.99 9.41 16.39
N LEU A 81 19.83 9.27 17.06
CA LEU A 81 18.53 9.49 16.42
C LEU A 81 18.38 10.92 15.91
N ALA A 82 18.72 11.91 16.74
CA ALA A 82 18.65 13.32 16.34
C ALA A 82 19.59 13.64 15.17
N ARG A 83 20.78 13.04 15.16
CA ARG A 83 21.74 13.20 14.07
C ARG A 83 21.20 12.56 12.76
N ALA A 84 20.72 11.32 12.84
CA ALA A 84 20.13 10.63 11.68
C ALA A 84 18.90 11.39 11.14
N ALA A 85 18.02 11.88 12.01
CA ALA A 85 16.88 12.69 11.62
C ALA A 85 17.30 14.02 10.97
N TRP A 86 18.39 14.63 11.45
CA TRP A 86 18.92 15.84 10.83
C TRP A 86 19.56 15.58 9.47
N GLU A 87 20.23 14.46 9.31
CA GLU A 87 20.82 14.02 8.04
C GLU A 87 19.70 13.73 7.01
N ALA A 88 18.60 13.07 7.42
CA ALA A 88 17.43 12.74 6.60
C ALA A 88 16.35 13.84 6.58
N LYS A 89 16.64 15.07 6.99
CA LYS A 89 15.63 16.14 7.11
C LYS A 89 14.90 16.47 5.81
N TRP A 90 15.59 16.38 4.68
CA TRP A 90 15.01 16.68 3.38
C TRP A 90 14.06 15.60 2.91
N GLU A 91 14.39 14.34 3.16
CA GLU A 91 13.55 13.18 2.85
C GLU A 91 12.30 13.17 3.73
N ILE A 92 12.45 13.48 5.02
CA ILE A 92 11.33 13.57 5.99
C ILE A 92 10.44 14.78 5.69
N ALA A 93 11.03 15.87 5.22
CA ALA A 93 10.28 17.11 4.94
C ALA A 93 9.34 16.95 3.72
N LEU A 94 9.66 16.12 2.73
CA LEU A 94 8.83 15.95 1.53
C LEU A 94 7.43 15.40 1.83
N PRO A 95 7.26 14.26 2.51
CA PRO A 95 5.93 13.77 2.89
C PRO A 95 5.18 14.75 3.77
N ALA A 96 5.84 15.37 4.75
CA ALA A 96 5.24 16.37 5.61
C ALA A 96 4.76 17.61 4.82
N PHE A 97 5.54 18.08 3.86
CA PHE A 97 5.20 19.19 2.98
C PHE A 97 3.93 18.90 2.16
N ILE A 98 3.86 17.72 1.55
CA ILE A 98 2.68 17.30 0.75
C ILE A 98 1.44 17.22 1.65
N LEU A 99 1.56 16.58 2.82
CA LEU A 99 0.46 16.46 3.76
C LEU A 99 -0.06 17.81 4.23
N VAL A 100 0.84 18.74 4.59
CA VAL A 100 0.46 20.11 4.99
C VAL A 100 -0.24 20.83 3.86
N LEU A 101 0.24 20.75 2.63
CA LEU A 101 -0.40 21.38 1.47
C LEU A 101 -1.82 20.85 1.25
N MET A 102 -1.99 19.54 1.27
CA MET A 102 -3.28 18.90 0.98
C MET A 102 -4.28 19.06 2.14
N LEU A 103 -3.87 18.78 3.39
CA LEU A 103 -4.77 18.85 4.54
C LEU A 103 -5.15 20.28 4.93
N SER A 104 -4.31 21.28 4.60
CA SER A 104 -4.65 22.68 4.79
C SER A 104 -5.65 23.24 3.76
N GLY A 105 -5.99 22.47 2.73
CA GLY A 105 -6.84 22.89 1.62
C GLY A 105 -6.22 23.96 0.70
N ARG A 106 -4.91 24.22 0.82
CA ARG A 106 -4.20 25.24 0.03
C ARG A 106 -3.77 24.75 -1.35
N ALA A 107 -3.73 23.44 -1.55
CA ALA A 107 -3.37 22.83 -2.83
C ALA A 107 -4.25 21.62 -3.11
N THR A 108 -4.59 21.46 -4.37
CA THR A 108 -5.18 20.23 -4.89
C THR A 108 -4.13 19.10 -4.94
N ALA A 109 -4.57 17.87 -5.09
CA ALA A 109 -3.66 16.73 -5.23
C ALA A 109 -2.68 16.90 -6.42
N VAL A 110 -3.14 17.50 -7.52
CA VAL A 110 -2.31 17.76 -8.72
C VAL A 110 -1.24 18.81 -8.44
N GLU A 111 -1.62 19.90 -7.77
CA GLU A 111 -0.68 20.98 -7.39
C GLU A 111 0.36 20.47 -6.37
N ALA A 112 -0.08 19.68 -5.38
CA ALA A 112 0.83 19.04 -4.42
C ALA A 112 1.80 18.07 -5.10
N ALA A 113 1.33 17.28 -6.09
CA ALA A 113 2.19 16.42 -6.90
C ALA A 113 3.22 17.23 -7.71
N GLY A 114 2.79 18.31 -8.39
CA GLY A 114 3.71 19.21 -9.10
C GLY A 114 4.77 19.83 -8.18
N ALA A 115 4.35 20.31 -7.01
CA ALA A 115 5.25 20.86 -6.00
C ALA A 115 6.25 19.82 -5.48
N SER A 116 5.81 18.55 -5.30
CA SER A 116 6.67 17.46 -4.86
C SER A 116 7.77 17.11 -5.87
N VAL A 117 7.44 17.15 -7.16
CA VAL A 117 8.43 16.95 -8.25
C VAL A 117 9.50 18.04 -8.23
N LEU A 118 9.08 19.31 -8.09
CA LEU A 118 10.01 20.43 -8.00
C LEU A 118 10.89 20.34 -6.75
N TYR A 119 10.30 19.96 -5.61
CA TYR A 119 11.04 19.74 -4.37
C TYR A 119 12.07 18.61 -4.52
N ALA A 120 11.66 17.44 -5.01
CA ALA A 120 12.55 16.30 -5.22
C ALA A 120 13.69 16.61 -6.19
N ALA A 121 13.38 17.32 -7.29
CA ALA A 121 14.38 17.77 -8.25
C ALA A 121 15.37 18.76 -7.59
N PHE A 122 14.90 19.71 -6.80
CA PHE A 122 15.76 20.64 -6.07
C PHE A 122 16.67 19.92 -5.10
N VAL A 123 16.14 18.99 -4.29
CA VAL A 123 16.95 18.22 -3.33
C VAL A 123 17.98 17.36 -4.03
N GLY A 124 17.60 16.60 -5.07
CA GLY A 124 18.51 15.70 -5.78
C GLY A 124 19.58 16.40 -6.63
N LEU A 125 19.24 17.54 -7.25
CA LEU A 125 20.16 18.28 -8.13
C LEU A 125 21.04 19.28 -7.40
N VAL A 126 20.51 19.95 -6.37
CA VAL A 126 21.17 21.10 -5.72
C VAL A 126 21.71 20.75 -4.34
N VAL A 127 20.91 20.09 -3.50
CA VAL A 127 21.27 19.79 -2.10
C VAL A 127 22.23 18.61 -2.02
N HIS A 128 21.76 17.42 -2.45
CA HIS A 128 22.56 16.18 -2.40
C HIS A 128 23.50 16.05 -3.60
N ARG A 129 23.13 16.64 -4.73
CA ARG A 129 23.90 16.56 -6.00
C ARG A 129 24.12 15.11 -6.47
N ASP A 130 23.20 14.21 -6.10
CA ASP A 130 23.24 12.80 -6.48
C ASP A 130 22.92 12.60 -7.94
N ILE A 131 22.13 13.52 -8.53
CA ILE A 131 21.75 13.51 -9.93
C ILE A 131 22.55 14.58 -10.66
N ALA A 132 23.46 14.15 -11.55
CA ALA A 132 24.13 15.08 -12.43
C ALA A 132 23.15 15.66 -13.47
N TRP A 133 23.22 16.94 -13.78
CA TRP A 133 22.38 17.60 -14.79
C TRP A 133 22.33 16.87 -16.13
N ARG A 134 23.44 16.22 -16.52
CA ARG A 134 23.53 15.40 -17.73
C ARG A 134 22.70 14.12 -17.68
N ARG A 135 22.38 13.62 -16.50
CA ARG A 135 21.55 12.42 -16.30
C ARG A 135 20.05 12.72 -16.21
N LEU A 136 19.69 14.00 -16.05
CA LEU A 136 18.29 14.41 -15.93
C LEU A 136 17.41 13.92 -17.10
N PRO A 137 17.83 14.00 -18.39
CA PRO A 137 17.02 13.47 -19.47
C PRO A 137 16.78 11.97 -19.39
N HIS A 138 17.76 11.22 -18.87
CA HIS A 138 17.62 9.77 -18.67
C HIS A 138 16.59 9.46 -17.57
N VAL A 139 16.68 10.15 -16.42
CA VAL A 139 15.70 10.02 -15.31
C VAL A 139 14.29 10.38 -15.79
N LEU A 140 14.16 11.49 -16.53
CA LEU A 140 12.85 11.89 -17.08
C LEU A 140 12.30 10.85 -18.06
N ARG A 141 13.15 10.24 -18.90
CA ARG A 141 12.75 9.16 -19.80
C ARG A 141 12.21 7.95 -19.03
N GLU A 142 12.88 7.53 -17.97
CA GLU A 142 12.43 6.43 -17.11
C GLU A 142 11.08 6.76 -16.45
N CYS A 143 10.94 7.97 -15.91
CA CYS A 143 9.65 8.44 -15.36
C CYS A 143 8.53 8.39 -16.41
N VAL A 144 8.79 8.89 -17.63
CA VAL A 144 7.80 8.88 -18.74
C VAL A 144 7.42 7.46 -19.14
N LEU A 145 8.36 6.50 -19.14
CA LEU A 145 8.05 5.10 -19.43
C LEU A 145 7.14 4.49 -18.38
N VAL A 146 7.42 4.75 -17.09
CA VAL A 146 6.57 4.24 -15.99
C VAL A 146 5.17 4.88 -16.05
N VAL A 147 5.11 6.21 -16.14
CA VAL A 147 3.82 6.94 -16.21
C VAL A 147 3.04 6.54 -17.47
N GLY A 148 3.72 6.43 -18.62
CA GLY A 148 3.10 5.99 -19.88
C GLY A 148 2.52 4.58 -19.78
N GLY A 149 3.22 3.66 -19.12
CA GLY A 149 2.71 2.31 -18.84
C GLY A 149 1.45 2.33 -17.98
N VAL A 150 1.45 3.11 -16.90
CA VAL A 150 0.26 3.26 -16.03
C VAL A 150 -0.91 3.90 -16.79
N LEU A 151 -0.68 4.93 -17.61
CA LEU A 151 -1.73 5.57 -18.40
C LEU A 151 -2.31 4.63 -19.47
N LEU A 152 -1.49 3.77 -20.06
CA LEU A 152 -1.94 2.77 -21.02
C LEU A 152 -2.82 1.72 -20.33
N ILE A 153 -2.40 1.22 -19.17
CA ILE A 153 -3.21 0.30 -18.34
C ILE A 153 -4.55 0.95 -17.99
N LEU A 154 -4.55 2.21 -17.56
CA LEU A 154 -5.75 2.97 -17.26
C LEU A 154 -6.67 3.08 -18.46
N GLY A 155 -6.15 3.43 -19.64
CA GLY A 155 -6.96 3.55 -20.86
C GLY A 155 -7.64 2.24 -21.24
N VAL A 156 -6.91 1.11 -21.18
CA VAL A 156 -7.46 -0.22 -21.44
C VAL A 156 -8.48 -0.61 -20.36
N ALA A 157 -8.19 -0.34 -19.09
CA ALA A 157 -9.07 -0.65 -17.98
C ALA A 157 -10.38 0.13 -18.03
N LEU A 158 -10.34 1.42 -18.42
CA LEU A 158 -11.57 2.21 -18.64
C LEU A 158 -12.43 1.62 -19.74
N GLY A 159 -11.82 1.17 -20.85
CA GLY A 159 -12.55 0.47 -21.92
C GLY A 159 -13.17 -0.85 -21.45
N LEU A 160 -12.42 -1.65 -20.68
CA LEU A 160 -12.92 -2.88 -20.07
C LEU A 160 -14.07 -2.58 -19.09
N THR A 161 -13.91 -1.57 -18.24
CA THR A 161 -14.95 -1.17 -17.28
C THR A 161 -16.22 -0.75 -17.98
N SER A 162 -16.13 0.06 -19.04
CA SER A 162 -17.30 0.44 -19.85
C SER A 162 -18.00 -0.79 -20.43
N TYR A 163 -17.23 -1.73 -20.97
CA TYR A 163 -17.80 -2.99 -21.48
C TYR A 163 -18.48 -3.82 -20.39
N LEU A 164 -17.87 -3.95 -19.22
CA LEU A 164 -18.42 -4.71 -18.09
C LEU A 164 -19.70 -4.07 -17.53
N VAL A 165 -19.77 -2.73 -17.53
CA VAL A 165 -20.98 -1.98 -17.15
C VAL A 165 -22.10 -2.19 -18.17
N ASP A 166 -21.79 -2.06 -19.47
CA ASP A 166 -22.77 -2.29 -20.55
C ASP A 166 -23.27 -3.74 -20.56
N ALA A 167 -22.38 -4.71 -20.27
CA ALA A 167 -22.72 -6.12 -20.11
C ALA A 167 -23.41 -6.46 -18.78
N GLN A 168 -23.67 -5.45 -17.94
CA GLN A 168 -24.30 -5.58 -16.62
C GLN A 168 -23.62 -6.58 -15.67
N VAL A 169 -22.33 -6.83 -15.85
CA VAL A 169 -21.57 -7.78 -15.02
C VAL A 169 -21.60 -7.41 -13.53
N PRO A 170 -21.44 -6.13 -13.11
CA PRO A 170 -21.56 -5.76 -11.70
C PRO A 170 -22.95 -6.08 -11.12
N MET A 171 -24.02 -5.94 -11.92
CA MET A 171 -25.40 -6.23 -11.51
C MET A 171 -25.63 -7.73 -11.32
N HIS A 172 -25.16 -8.55 -12.26
CA HIS A 172 -25.23 -10.01 -12.11
C HIS A 172 -24.42 -10.53 -10.93
N LEU A 173 -23.25 -9.95 -10.69
CA LEU A 173 -22.45 -10.27 -9.50
C LEU A 173 -23.16 -9.87 -8.20
N LEU A 174 -23.84 -8.72 -8.20
CA LEU A 174 -24.61 -8.25 -7.05
C LEU A 174 -25.79 -9.18 -6.76
N GLU A 175 -26.59 -9.54 -7.77
CA GLU A 175 -27.71 -10.47 -7.65
C GLU A 175 -27.24 -11.84 -7.13
N TRP A 176 -26.15 -12.36 -7.71
CA TRP A 176 -25.56 -13.60 -7.25
C TRP A 176 -25.09 -13.52 -5.78
N ALA A 177 -24.39 -12.43 -5.43
CA ALA A 177 -23.91 -12.23 -4.07
C ALA A 177 -25.06 -12.13 -3.08
N GLN A 178 -26.11 -11.36 -3.36
CA GLN A 178 -27.28 -11.21 -2.51
C GLN A 178 -28.11 -12.51 -2.38
N ALA A 179 -28.11 -13.34 -3.42
CA ALA A 179 -28.77 -14.65 -3.37
C ALA A 179 -28.05 -15.68 -2.49
N HIS A 180 -26.73 -15.54 -2.31
CA HIS A 180 -25.91 -16.53 -1.62
C HIS A 180 -25.29 -16.01 -0.31
N ILE A 181 -25.21 -14.71 -0.12
CA ILE A 181 -24.55 -14.06 1.01
C ILE A 181 -25.52 -13.06 1.66
N GLU A 182 -26.19 -13.46 2.70
CA GLU A 182 -27.14 -12.59 3.44
C GLU A 182 -26.41 -11.66 4.44
N SER A 183 -25.25 -12.09 4.96
CA SER A 183 -24.54 -11.38 6.01
C SER A 183 -23.42 -10.49 5.45
N LYS A 184 -23.44 -9.20 5.86
CA LYS A 184 -22.34 -8.26 5.62
C LYS A 184 -20.98 -8.81 6.04
N TRP A 185 -20.90 -9.51 7.16
CA TRP A 185 -19.68 -10.06 7.72
C TRP A 185 -19.10 -11.17 6.83
N VAL A 186 -19.96 -12.03 6.30
CA VAL A 186 -19.58 -13.09 5.36
C VAL A 186 -19.15 -12.47 4.04
N PHE A 187 -19.84 -11.44 3.56
CA PHE A 187 -19.45 -10.68 2.37
C PHE A 187 -18.04 -10.10 2.52
N LEU A 188 -17.74 -9.45 3.63
CA LEU A 188 -16.42 -8.89 3.90
C LEU A 188 -15.32 -9.98 3.94
N LEU A 189 -15.62 -11.17 4.46
CA LEU A 189 -14.68 -12.29 4.46
C LEU A 189 -14.39 -12.75 3.02
N VAL A 190 -15.44 -12.97 2.22
CA VAL A 190 -15.32 -13.37 0.81
C VAL A 190 -14.55 -12.30 0.02
N LEU A 191 -14.83 -11.03 0.28
CA LEU A 191 -14.11 -9.91 -0.30
C LEU A 191 -12.62 -9.95 0.04
N ASN A 192 -12.25 -10.16 1.31
CA ASN A 192 -10.84 -10.26 1.71
C ASN A 192 -10.14 -11.43 0.99
N LEU A 193 -10.79 -12.59 0.89
CA LEU A 193 -10.22 -13.74 0.18
C LEU A 193 -10.05 -13.45 -1.32
N LEU A 194 -11.03 -12.82 -1.95
CA LEU A 194 -10.94 -12.39 -3.34
C LEU A 194 -9.77 -11.42 -3.53
N LEU A 195 -9.68 -10.39 -2.70
CA LEU A 195 -8.63 -9.38 -2.80
C LEU A 195 -7.24 -9.94 -2.51
N LEU A 196 -7.13 -10.93 -1.63
CA LEU A 196 -5.88 -11.66 -1.38
C LEU A 196 -5.43 -12.42 -2.64
N VAL A 197 -6.36 -13.12 -3.30
CA VAL A 197 -6.08 -13.83 -4.57
C VAL A 197 -5.69 -12.86 -5.67
N VAL A 198 -6.41 -11.75 -5.81
CA VAL A 198 -6.08 -10.68 -6.75
C VAL A 198 -4.70 -10.12 -6.46
N GLY A 199 -4.41 -9.79 -5.20
CA GLY A 199 -3.13 -9.19 -4.79
C GLY A 199 -1.92 -10.12 -4.96
N CYS A 200 -2.11 -11.45 -4.90
CA CYS A 200 -1.01 -12.37 -5.16
C CYS A 200 -0.73 -12.60 -6.67
N LEU A 201 -1.68 -12.25 -7.55
CA LEU A 201 -1.58 -12.50 -9.00
C LEU A 201 -1.34 -11.25 -9.84
N MET A 202 -1.76 -10.06 -9.34
CA MET A 202 -1.77 -8.82 -10.09
C MET A 202 -0.96 -7.74 -9.36
N ASP A 203 -0.47 -6.76 -10.13
CA ASP A 203 0.08 -5.53 -9.55
C ASP A 203 -1.05 -4.63 -9.01
N ILE A 204 -0.69 -3.66 -8.16
CA ILE A 204 -1.67 -2.83 -7.45
C ILE A 204 -2.48 -1.93 -8.40
N PHE A 205 -1.85 -1.39 -9.45
CA PHE A 205 -2.53 -0.49 -10.38
C PHE A 205 -3.53 -1.23 -11.26
N SER A 206 -3.13 -2.39 -11.80
CA SER A 206 -4.01 -3.27 -12.56
C SER A 206 -5.17 -3.78 -11.71
N ALA A 207 -4.90 -4.19 -10.46
CA ALA A 207 -5.94 -4.63 -9.54
C ALA A 207 -6.97 -3.52 -9.25
N ILE A 208 -6.51 -2.30 -8.94
CA ILE A 208 -7.41 -1.16 -8.71
C ILE A 208 -8.23 -0.87 -9.96
N ALA A 209 -7.60 -0.78 -11.13
CA ALA A 209 -8.28 -0.41 -12.36
C ALA A 209 -9.38 -1.39 -12.78
N VAL A 210 -9.18 -2.69 -12.56
CA VAL A 210 -10.11 -3.74 -12.98
C VAL A 210 -11.11 -4.11 -11.89
N VAL A 211 -10.64 -4.30 -10.65
CA VAL A 211 -11.47 -4.89 -9.60
C VAL A 211 -12.32 -3.84 -8.88
N VAL A 212 -11.81 -2.62 -8.67
CA VAL A 212 -12.55 -1.58 -7.94
C VAL A 212 -13.89 -1.26 -8.58
N PRO A 213 -14.02 -1.03 -9.90
CA PRO A 213 -15.31 -0.74 -10.53
C PRO A 213 -16.34 -1.87 -10.38
N LEU A 214 -15.88 -3.11 -10.29
CA LEU A 214 -16.74 -4.28 -10.08
C LEU A 214 -17.22 -4.39 -8.63
N VAL A 215 -16.34 -4.08 -7.67
CA VAL A 215 -16.58 -4.31 -6.25
C VAL A 215 -17.32 -3.14 -5.58
N VAL A 216 -17.11 -1.89 -6.02
CA VAL A 216 -17.75 -0.72 -5.42
C VAL A 216 -19.27 -0.81 -5.37
N PRO A 217 -19.99 -1.20 -6.46
CA PRO A 217 -21.45 -1.35 -6.41
C PRO A 217 -21.92 -2.40 -5.39
N LEU A 218 -21.17 -3.52 -5.30
CA LEU A 218 -21.48 -4.58 -4.33
C LEU A 218 -21.33 -4.08 -2.90
N VAL A 219 -20.23 -3.41 -2.62
CA VAL A 219 -19.88 -2.90 -1.29
C VAL A 219 -20.91 -1.88 -0.80
N LEU A 220 -21.37 -1.00 -1.68
CA LEU A 220 -22.45 -0.04 -1.39
C LEU A 220 -23.76 -0.73 -1.04
N ALA A 221 -24.11 -1.82 -1.74
CA ALA A 221 -25.33 -2.60 -1.49
C ALA A 221 -25.29 -3.29 -0.11
N TYR A 222 -24.11 -3.66 0.39
CA TYR A 222 -23.92 -4.20 1.75
C TYR A 222 -23.71 -3.13 2.81
N GLY A 223 -23.88 -1.85 2.49
CA GLY A 223 -23.74 -0.72 3.41
C GLY A 223 -22.31 -0.54 3.95
N VAL A 224 -21.31 -0.79 3.11
CA VAL A 224 -19.90 -0.53 3.43
C VAL A 224 -19.48 0.78 2.77
N ASP A 225 -18.78 1.61 3.50
CA ASP A 225 -18.29 2.90 3.04
C ASP A 225 -17.19 2.74 1.97
N PRO A 226 -17.22 3.48 0.83
CA PRO A 226 -16.19 3.38 -0.20
C PRO A 226 -14.79 3.79 0.25
N VAL A 227 -14.67 4.72 1.22
CA VAL A 227 -13.37 5.08 1.81
C VAL A 227 -12.82 3.90 2.60
N HIS A 228 -13.68 3.28 3.42
CA HIS A 228 -13.33 2.08 4.18
C HIS A 228 -12.91 0.92 3.25
N LEU A 229 -13.67 0.71 2.15
CA LEU A 229 -13.28 -0.24 1.11
C LEU A 229 -11.87 0.05 0.56
N GLY A 230 -11.55 1.30 0.27
CA GLY A 230 -10.22 1.68 -0.26
C GLY A 230 -9.09 1.23 0.65
N ILE A 231 -9.23 1.40 1.95
CA ILE A 231 -8.24 0.94 2.92
C ILE A 231 -8.19 -0.59 3.00
N ILE A 232 -9.35 -1.27 3.04
CA ILE A 232 -9.41 -2.74 2.98
C ILE A 232 -8.73 -3.26 1.72
N PHE A 233 -9.01 -2.63 0.58
CA PHE A 233 -8.48 -3.01 -0.72
C PHE A 233 -6.94 -2.95 -0.73
N ILE A 234 -6.37 -1.80 -0.38
CA ILE A 234 -4.92 -1.60 -0.37
C ILE A 234 -4.25 -2.54 0.65
N ALA A 235 -4.81 -2.67 1.86
CA ALA A 235 -4.26 -3.56 2.90
C ALA A 235 -4.26 -5.05 2.48
N ASN A 236 -5.29 -5.50 1.76
CA ASN A 236 -5.31 -6.87 1.22
C ASN A 236 -4.31 -7.06 0.08
N LEU A 237 -4.14 -6.09 -0.82
CA LEU A 237 -3.14 -6.18 -1.88
C LEU A 237 -1.72 -6.20 -1.30
N GLU A 238 -1.48 -5.41 -0.26
CA GLU A 238 -0.23 -5.42 0.50
C GLU A 238 0.08 -6.81 1.07
N LEU A 239 -0.93 -7.46 1.66
CA LEU A 239 -0.83 -8.84 2.12
C LEU A 239 -0.60 -9.82 0.95
N GLY A 240 -1.28 -9.60 -0.18
CA GLY A 240 -1.12 -10.37 -1.42
C GLY A 240 0.30 -10.34 -1.97
N PHE A 241 1.01 -9.21 -1.87
CA PHE A 241 2.41 -9.10 -2.29
C PHE A 241 3.37 -9.99 -1.50
N LEU A 242 2.95 -10.45 -0.34
CA LEU A 242 3.69 -11.39 0.52
C LEU A 242 3.15 -12.83 0.41
N THR A 243 2.15 -13.06 -0.44
CA THR A 243 1.45 -14.36 -0.53
C THR A 243 1.82 -15.09 -1.83
N PRO A 244 2.23 -16.38 -1.76
CA PRO A 244 2.40 -17.20 -2.95
C PRO A 244 1.07 -17.34 -3.74
N PRO A 245 1.07 -17.58 -5.07
CA PRO A 245 2.19 -18.07 -5.87
C PRO A 245 3.12 -17.01 -6.46
N VAL A 246 2.63 -15.79 -6.72
CA VAL A 246 3.47 -14.75 -7.34
C VAL A 246 4.12 -13.87 -6.27
N GLY A 247 3.34 -13.09 -5.50
CA GLY A 247 3.84 -12.24 -4.42
C GLY A 247 5.06 -11.39 -4.81
N VAL A 248 4.84 -10.24 -5.43
CA VAL A 248 5.91 -9.40 -6.02
C VAL A 248 7.08 -9.17 -5.05
N ASN A 249 6.80 -8.91 -3.78
CA ASN A 249 7.84 -8.68 -2.77
C ASN A 249 8.66 -9.96 -2.50
N LEU A 250 8.07 -11.15 -2.62
CA LEU A 250 8.78 -12.41 -2.44
C LEU A 250 9.77 -12.67 -3.59
N PHE A 251 9.37 -12.34 -4.83
CA PHE A 251 10.28 -12.43 -5.97
C PHE A 251 11.44 -11.46 -5.86
N LEU A 252 11.16 -10.20 -5.53
CA LEU A 252 12.20 -9.19 -5.34
C LEU A 252 13.17 -9.60 -4.23
N ALA A 253 12.65 -10.17 -3.15
CA ALA A 253 13.45 -10.68 -2.04
C ALA A 253 14.31 -11.88 -2.45
N SER A 254 13.73 -12.86 -3.16
CA SER A 254 14.46 -14.03 -3.67
C SER A 254 15.62 -13.62 -4.57
N TYR A 255 15.39 -12.65 -5.45
CA TYR A 255 16.43 -12.10 -6.32
C TYR A 255 17.48 -11.29 -5.53
N ARG A 256 17.04 -10.44 -4.60
CA ARG A 256 17.94 -9.54 -3.84
C ARG A 256 18.84 -10.26 -2.86
N PHE A 257 18.31 -11.30 -2.18
CA PHE A 257 19.02 -12.06 -1.16
C PHE A 257 19.65 -13.34 -1.71
N GLU A 258 19.50 -13.61 -3.02
CA GLU A 258 20.01 -14.82 -3.69
C GLU A 258 19.59 -16.12 -2.98
N ARG A 259 18.33 -16.16 -2.51
CA ARG A 259 17.75 -17.28 -1.78
C ARG A 259 16.59 -17.91 -2.55
N PRO A 260 16.42 -19.24 -2.44
CA PRO A 260 15.29 -19.91 -3.07
C PRO A 260 13.96 -19.42 -2.48
N MET A 261 12.94 -19.27 -3.35
CA MET A 261 11.60 -18.77 -2.99
C MET A 261 11.00 -19.50 -1.78
N SER A 262 11.21 -20.82 -1.67
CA SER A 262 10.69 -21.63 -0.56
C SER A 262 11.23 -21.24 0.81
N GLU A 263 12.47 -20.75 0.89
CA GLU A 263 13.08 -20.26 2.13
C GLU A 263 12.51 -18.90 2.49
N ILE A 264 12.38 -18.00 1.51
CA ILE A 264 11.79 -16.67 1.69
C ILE A 264 10.34 -16.78 2.19
N VAL A 265 9.53 -17.64 1.55
CA VAL A 265 8.13 -17.86 1.96
C VAL A 265 8.05 -18.35 3.41
N ARG A 266 8.86 -19.32 3.80
CA ARG A 266 8.89 -19.83 5.18
C ARG A 266 9.27 -18.73 6.19
N ALA A 267 10.23 -17.88 5.85
CA ALA A 267 10.66 -16.79 6.71
C ALA A 267 9.58 -15.71 6.87
N VAL A 268 8.78 -15.47 5.82
CA VAL A 268 7.74 -14.42 5.82
C VAL A 268 6.42 -14.92 6.44
N LEU A 269 6.16 -16.24 6.51
CA LEU A 269 4.89 -16.79 7.03
C LEU A 269 4.43 -16.21 8.38
N PRO A 270 5.28 -16.06 9.41
CA PRO A 270 4.85 -15.48 10.68
C PRO A 270 4.39 -14.01 10.54
N TRP A 271 5.08 -13.25 9.70
CA TRP A 271 4.77 -11.86 9.41
C TRP A 271 3.46 -11.73 8.62
N LEU A 272 3.27 -12.62 7.64
CA LEU A 272 2.04 -12.73 6.87
C LEU A 272 0.84 -12.99 7.80
N ALA A 273 0.98 -13.90 8.76
CA ALA A 273 -0.08 -14.20 9.73
C ALA A 273 -0.46 -12.96 10.57
N ILE A 274 0.54 -12.19 11.03
CA ILE A 274 0.30 -10.97 11.81
C ILE A 274 -0.39 -9.89 10.96
N LEU A 275 0.08 -9.69 9.73
CA LEU A 275 -0.53 -8.77 8.79
C LEU A 275 -1.95 -9.20 8.43
N ALA A 276 -2.21 -10.50 8.24
CA ALA A 276 -3.54 -11.03 7.99
C ALA A 276 -4.50 -10.71 9.14
N VAL A 277 -4.07 -10.89 10.39
CA VAL A 277 -4.85 -10.50 11.56
C VAL A 277 -5.11 -8.98 11.57
N GLY A 278 -4.09 -8.18 11.24
CA GLY A 278 -4.23 -6.73 11.12
C GLY A 278 -5.24 -6.33 10.04
N VAL A 279 -5.18 -6.95 8.86
CA VAL A 279 -6.14 -6.72 7.77
C VAL A 279 -7.57 -7.11 8.17
N LEU A 280 -7.74 -8.23 8.86
CA LEU A 280 -9.06 -8.61 9.39
C LEU A 280 -9.57 -7.59 10.42
N LEU A 281 -8.72 -7.11 11.33
CA LEU A 281 -9.10 -6.04 12.27
C LEU A 281 -9.51 -4.76 11.52
N ILE A 282 -8.76 -4.33 10.52
CA ILE A 282 -9.11 -3.18 9.68
C ILE A 282 -10.48 -3.41 9.01
N THR A 283 -10.71 -4.59 8.44
CA THR A 283 -11.95 -4.94 7.73
C THR A 283 -13.17 -4.93 8.64
N TYR A 284 -13.04 -5.51 9.84
CA TYR A 284 -14.19 -5.70 10.72
C TYR A 284 -14.41 -4.57 11.74
N VAL A 285 -13.47 -3.60 11.82
CA VAL A 285 -13.57 -2.44 12.70
C VAL A 285 -13.53 -1.14 11.87
N PRO A 286 -14.66 -0.74 11.25
CA PRO A 286 -14.72 0.46 10.39
C PRO A 286 -14.29 1.74 11.11
N TRP A 287 -14.39 1.78 12.43
CA TRP A 287 -13.91 2.89 13.24
C TRP A 287 -12.44 3.22 12.98
N LEU A 288 -11.58 2.21 12.74
CA LEU A 288 -10.16 2.40 12.48
C LEU A 288 -9.90 3.26 11.22
N THR A 289 -10.80 3.21 10.26
CA THR A 289 -10.66 3.94 8.99
C THR A 289 -11.47 5.23 8.94
N LEU A 290 -12.59 5.30 9.67
CA LEU A 290 -13.56 6.38 9.55
C LEU A 290 -13.47 7.41 10.68
N VAL A 291 -12.68 7.16 11.75
CA VAL A 291 -12.61 8.02 12.94
C VAL A 291 -12.15 9.44 12.65
N PHE A 292 -11.31 9.65 11.65
CA PHE A 292 -10.82 10.98 11.25
C PHE A 292 -11.66 11.64 10.16
N LEU A 293 -12.77 11.02 9.76
CA LEU A 293 -13.72 11.58 8.81
C LEU A 293 -14.86 12.24 9.58
N GLU A 294 -15.06 13.52 9.32
CA GLU A 294 -16.21 14.26 9.82
C GLU A 294 -17.45 13.81 9.03
N ARG A 295 -18.20 12.84 9.56
CA ARG A 295 -19.47 12.37 9.01
C ARG A 295 -20.53 12.33 10.09
#